data_f25f522ee37955eaaa6c78e86ac6c1b1
#
_entry.id   f25f522ee37955eaaa6c78e86ac6c1b1
#
_cell.length_a   1.000
_cell.length_b   1.000
_cell.length_c   1.000
_cell.angle_alpha   90.00
_cell.angle_beta   90.00
_cell.angle_gamma   90.00
#
_symmetry.space_group_name_H-M   'P 1'
#
loop_
_entity.id
_entity.type
_entity.pdbx_description
1 polymer ?
#
loop_
_entity_poly.entity_id
_entity_poly.type
_entity_poly.pdbx_seq_one_letter_code
_entity_poly.pdbx_strand_id
1 'polypeptide(L)'
;MTNQVTLGILDYLRERRLEMVDLLKRLALAESPSDNPAAVTPAFTMLRSELEETRMSVRLFRGRVSAGTLFAHPRERHKKGPLQLLVGHCDTVWPVGTLRQMPVRVEGDVLWGPGVFDMKGGLVQMLYALRAVQDLRLRPPADSVVVINSDEEIGSPDSTPLIRRLARRSARAFILEPAFGRAGKLKTARKASGSFTITVRGRAAHAGINPEEGASAILEMSHQVQRLFALNDASRGITVNVGTIDGGLRSNVIAAEVKASVDVRVRTRQDAADVEAAIRGLRPVNPETTVQVEGGIEQAPMEPVARNQALWRLARDLGLRLGLELDQAAVGGASDGNTTSQYTATLDGLGAVGDGAHAAHEQAMIPQMLERCALLVLLLLAPIQ
;
A
#
# COMPACT_ATOMS: atom_id res chain seq x y z
N MET A 1 -23.19 0.74 -21.04
CA MET A 1 -24.02 0.41 -19.86
C MET A 1 -25.20 1.36 -19.80
N THR A 2 -26.41 0.84 -19.60
CA THR A 2 -27.66 1.62 -19.48
C THR A 2 -27.83 2.14 -18.04
N ASN A 3 -28.59 3.21 -17.85
CA ASN A 3 -28.96 3.72 -16.51
C ASN A 3 -29.64 2.63 -15.66
N GLN A 4 -30.39 1.73 -16.27
CA GLN A 4 -31.08 0.63 -15.59
C GLN A 4 -30.09 -0.33 -14.90
N VAL A 5 -28.94 -0.65 -15.51
CA VAL A 5 -27.92 -1.50 -14.90
C VAL A 5 -27.29 -0.79 -13.69
N THR A 6 -27.02 0.51 -13.81
CA THR A 6 -26.46 1.30 -12.70
C THR A 6 -27.41 1.35 -11.49
N LEU A 7 -28.71 1.58 -11.73
CA LEU A 7 -29.72 1.58 -10.66
C LEU A 7 -29.84 0.19 -10.02
N GLY A 8 -29.88 -0.88 -10.82
CA GLY A 8 -29.94 -2.26 -10.30
C GLY A 8 -28.74 -2.63 -9.42
N ILE A 9 -27.53 -2.13 -9.73
CA ILE A 9 -26.35 -2.31 -8.90
C ILE A 9 -26.50 -1.57 -7.56
N LEU A 10 -26.95 -0.31 -7.59
CA LEU A 10 -27.13 0.48 -6.37
C LEU A 10 -28.19 -0.14 -5.45
N ASP A 11 -29.33 -0.58 -6.01
CA ASP A 11 -30.40 -1.20 -5.22
C ASP A 11 -29.92 -2.53 -4.60
N TYR A 12 -29.21 -3.37 -5.37
CA TYR A 12 -28.60 -4.60 -4.87
C TYR A 12 -27.69 -4.34 -3.66
N LEU A 13 -26.83 -3.30 -3.73
CA LEU A 13 -25.91 -2.95 -2.65
C LEU A 13 -26.61 -2.32 -1.45
N ARG A 14 -27.65 -1.52 -1.66
CA ARG A 14 -28.47 -0.93 -0.59
C ARG A 14 -29.17 -2.01 0.23
N GLU A 15 -29.74 -3.02 -0.42
CA GLU A 15 -30.36 -4.17 0.24
C GLU A 15 -29.36 -4.93 1.13
N ARG A 16 -28.07 -4.96 0.75
CA ARG A 16 -27.00 -5.68 1.46
C ARG A 16 -26.15 -4.81 2.37
N ARG A 17 -26.58 -3.56 2.61
CA ARG A 17 -25.85 -2.62 3.46
C ARG A 17 -25.48 -3.21 4.83
N LEU A 18 -26.43 -3.84 5.50
CA LEU A 18 -26.23 -4.43 6.82
C LEU A 18 -25.25 -5.60 6.79
N GLU A 19 -25.30 -6.43 5.77
CA GLU A 19 -24.36 -7.54 5.56
C GLU A 19 -22.94 -7.02 5.34
N MET A 20 -22.75 -5.96 4.52
CA MET A 20 -21.47 -5.32 4.28
C MET A 20 -20.88 -4.74 5.58
N VAL A 21 -21.70 -4.08 6.38
CA VAL A 21 -21.30 -3.51 7.68
C VAL A 21 -20.93 -4.63 8.65
N ASP A 22 -21.71 -5.73 8.71
CA ASP A 22 -21.41 -6.86 9.58
C ASP A 22 -20.10 -7.55 9.20
N LEU A 23 -19.87 -7.78 7.90
CA LEU A 23 -18.63 -8.37 7.42
C LEU A 23 -17.42 -7.48 7.77
N LEU A 24 -17.53 -6.15 7.58
CA LEU A 24 -16.45 -5.23 7.96
C LEU A 24 -16.17 -5.27 9.47
N LYS A 25 -17.22 -5.31 10.30
CA LYS A 25 -17.07 -5.49 11.76
C LYS A 25 -16.34 -6.78 12.11
N ARG A 26 -16.75 -7.90 11.53
CA ARG A 26 -16.11 -9.21 11.78
C ARG A 26 -14.64 -9.20 11.35
N LEU A 27 -14.31 -8.61 10.21
CA LEU A 27 -12.94 -8.46 9.75
C LEU A 27 -12.12 -7.54 10.67
N ALA A 28 -12.70 -6.44 11.16
CA ALA A 28 -12.02 -5.54 12.09
C ALA A 28 -11.77 -6.19 13.46
N LEU A 29 -12.73 -7.02 13.94
CA LEU A 29 -12.56 -7.80 15.17
C LEU A 29 -11.51 -8.92 15.05
N ALA A 30 -11.20 -9.37 13.83
CA ALA A 30 -10.08 -10.25 13.58
C ALA A 30 -8.80 -9.42 13.47
N GLU A 31 -8.13 -9.19 14.61
CA GLU A 31 -6.85 -8.48 14.65
C GLU A 31 -5.84 -9.20 13.78
N SER A 32 -5.17 -8.47 12.89
CA SER A 32 -4.31 -9.05 11.85
C SER A 32 -3.03 -8.26 11.64
N PRO A 33 -2.18 -8.08 12.67
CA PRO A 33 -0.90 -7.40 12.52
C PRO A 33 0.04 -8.14 11.56
N SER A 34 0.77 -7.39 10.75
CA SER A 34 1.71 -7.93 9.74
C SER A 34 2.83 -8.76 10.35
N ASP A 35 3.27 -8.42 11.57
CA ASP A 35 4.34 -9.07 12.32
C ASP A 35 3.90 -10.34 13.07
N ASN A 36 2.61 -10.69 13.04
CA ASN A 36 2.08 -11.90 13.68
C ASN A 36 1.25 -12.75 12.69
N PRO A 37 1.90 -13.60 11.89
CA PRO A 37 1.24 -14.43 10.89
C PRO A 37 0.11 -15.32 11.44
N ALA A 38 0.20 -15.77 12.69
CA ALA A 38 -0.82 -16.59 13.33
C ALA A 38 -2.12 -15.81 13.56
N ALA A 39 -2.02 -14.54 13.95
CA ALA A 39 -3.16 -13.65 14.18
C ALA A 39 -3.92 -13.29 12.89
N VAL A 40 -3.28 -13.35 11.73
CA VAL A 40 -3.92 -13.10 10.43
C VAL A 40 -4.86 -14.26 10.01
N THR A 41 -4.66 -15.45 10.51
CA THR A 41 -5.39 -16.68 10.08
C THR A 41 -6.92 -16.53 10.14
N PRO A 42 -7.56 -15.95 11.18
CA PRO A 42 -9.01 -15.75 11.20
C PRO A 42 -9.50 -14.84 10.07
N ALA A 43 -8.79 -13.75 9.77
CA ALA A 43 -9.14 -12.86 8.66
C ALA A 43 -9.04 -13.60 7.31
N PHE A 44 -7.98 -14.35 7.08
CA PHE A 44 -7.83 -15.17 5.87
C PHE A 44 -8.90 -16.24 5.73
N THR A 45 -9.31 -16.87 6.83
CA THR A 45 -10.38 -17.88 6.81
C THR A 45 -11.71 -17.27 6.36
N MET A 46 -12.07 -16.11 6.92
CA MET A 46 -13.27 -15.37 6.52
C MET A 46 -13.20 -14.94 5.05
N LEU A 47 -12.11 -14.28 4.65
CA LEU A 47 -11.93 -13.78 3.28
C LEU A 47 -11.94 -14.91 2.25
N ARG A 48 -11.36 -16.06 2.59
CA ARG A 48 -11.40 -17.25 1.74
C ARG A 48 -12.84 -17.76 1.55
N SER A 49 -13.60 -17.88 2.64
CA SER A 49 -15.00 -18.32 2.58
C SER A 49 -15.83 -17.37 1.70
N GLU A 50 -15.70 -16.08 1.93
CA GLU A 50 -16.39 -15.03 1.16
C GLU A 50 -16.05 -15.08 -0.35
N LEU A 51 -14.78 -15.32 -0.71
CA LEU A 51 -14.36 -15.48 -2.10
C LEU A 51 -14.90 -16.79 -2.72
N GLU A 52 -14.92 -17.89 -1.97
CA GLU A 52 -15.44 -19.18 -2.44
C GLU A 52 -16.95 -19.10 -2.73
N GLU A 53 -17.71 -18.29 -1.98
CA GLU A 53 -19.13 -17.97 -2.23
C GLU A 53 -19.35 -17.20 -3.53
N THR A 54 -18.37 -16.41 -3.98
CA THR A 54 -18.39 -15.73 -5.28
C THR A 54 -17.97 -16.64 -6.45
N ARG A 55 -18.06 -17.98 -6.28
CA ARG A 55 -17.64 -18.99 -7.28
C ARG A 55 -16.17 -18.88 -7.70
N MET A 56 -15.34 -18.36 -6.83
CA MET A 56 -13.89 -18.35 -7.06
C MET A 56 -13.22 -19.61 -6.54
N SER A 57 -12.15 -20.02 -7.19
CA SER A 57 -11.18 -20.99 -6.67
C SER A 57 -10.12 -20.22 -5.92
N VAL A 58 -9.92 -20.52 -4.64
CA VAL A 58 -9.00 -19.81 -3.75
C VAL A 58 -7.80 -20.67 -3.39
N ARG A 59 -6.61 -20.10 -3.50
CA ARG A 59 -5.36 -20.75 -3.10
C ARG A 59 -4.58 -19.82 -2.17
N LEU A 60 -4.06 -20.38 -1.07
CA LEU A 60 -3.12 -19.71 -0.19
C LEU A 60 -1.68 -20.01 -0.65
N PHE A 61 -0.91 -18.98 -0.93
CA PHE A 61 0.55 -19.03 -1.06
C PHE A 61 1.14 -18.65 0.31
N ARG A 62 1.86 -19.58 0.93
CA ARG A 62 2.47 -19.34 2.25
C ARG A 62 3.57 -18.31 2.12
N GLY A 63 3.62 -17.36 3.06
CA GLY A 63 4.70 -16.40 3.21
C GLY A 63 5.92 -17.02 3.91
N ARG A 64 7.03 -16.31 3.88
CA ARG A 64 8.24 -16.60 4.65
C ARG A 64 8.28 -15.77 5.93
N VAL A 65 7.86 -14.51 5.84
CA VAL A 65 7.82 -13.54 6.95
C VAL A 65 6.39 -13.15 7.32
N SER A 66 5.41 -13.44 6.46
CA SER A 66 3.99 -13.11 6.61
C SER A 66 3.11 -14.37 6.68
N ALA A 67 1.82 -14.21 6.92
CA ALA A 67 0.84 -15.30 6.80
C ALA A 67 0.67 -15.79 5.35
N GLY A 68 1.15 -15.00 4.39
CA GLY A 68 1.13 -15.31 2.97
C GLY A 68 0.10 -14.50 2.19
N THR A 69 -0.38 -15.09 1.08
CA THR A 69 -1.22 -14.37 0.11
C THR A 69 -2.34 -15.28 -0.39
N LEU A 70 -3.59 -14.84 -0.28
CA LEU A 70 -4.72 -15.46 -0.95
C LEU A 70 -4.73 -15.01 -2.42
N PHE A 71 -4.79 -16.00 -3.30
CA PHE A 71 -5.01 -15.80 -4.72
C PHE A 71 -6.32 -16.45 -5.11
N ALA A 72 -7.22 -15.70 -5.75
CA ALA A 72 -8.48 -16.23 -6.23
C ALA A 72 -8.70 -15.91 -7.72
N HIS A 73 -9.40 -16.82 -8.39
CA HIS A 73 -9.81 -16.67 -9.78
C HIS A 73 -11.16 -17.36 -10.02
N PRO A 74 -11.95 -16.98 -11.03
CA PRO A 74 -13.18 -17.67 -11.36
C PRO A 74 -12.96 -19.18 -11.57
N ARG A 75 -13.86 -20.03 -11.04
CA ARG A 75 -13.78 -21.49 -11.25
C ARG A 75 -13.88 -21.83 -12.74
N GLU A 76 -14.77 -21.15 -13.45
CA GLU A 76 -14.93 -21.24 -14.89
C GLU A 76 -14.22 -20.06 -15.55
N ARG A 77 -12.95 -20.24 -15.90
CA ARG A 77 -12.11 -19.20 -16.52
C ARG A 77 -11.77 -19.52 -17.95
N HIS A 78 -11.89 -18.55 -18.83
CA HIS A 78 -11.35 -18.64 -20.20
C HIS A 78 -9.81 -18.55 -20.15
N LYS A 79 -9.12 -19.68 -20.34
CA LYS A 79 -7.65 -19.78 -20.21
C LYS A 79 -6.85 -18.74 -21.00
N LYS A 80 -7.41 -18.23 -22.10
CA LYS A 80 -6.79 -17.22 -22.98
C LYS A 80 -7.47 -15.85 -22.93
N GLY A 81 -8.50 -15.67 -22.08
CA GLY A 81 -9.20 -14.40 -21.93
C GLY A 81 -8.34 -13.34 -21.22
N PRO A 82 -8.66 -12.06 -21.41
CA PRO A 82 -8.02 -10.98 -20.68
C PRO A 82 -8.31 -11.08 -19.19
N LEU A 83 -7.40 -10.57 -18.37
CA LEU A 83 -7.53 -10.51 -16.91
C LEU A 83 -7.63 -9.06 -16.45
N GLN A 84 -8.34 -8.86 -15.35
CA GLN A 84 -8.28 -7.65 -14.52
C GLN A 84 -7.94 -8.05 -13.09
N LEU A 85 -6.98 -7.35 -12.50
CA LEU A 85 -6.40 -7.68 -11.21
C LEU A 85 -7.00 -6.78 -10.12
N LEU A 86 -7.53 -7.39 -9.07
CA LEU A 86 -7.91 -6.70 -7.84
C LEU A 86 -6.88 -7.03 -6.77
N VAL A 87 -6.36 -6.03 -6.09
CA VAL A 87 -5.35 -6.19 -5.05
C VAL A 87 -5.80 -5.47 -3.78
N GLY A 88 -5.62 -6.13 -2.65
CA GLY A 88 -5.78 -5.54 -1.34
C GLY A 88 -5.04 -6.36 -0.29
N HIS A 89 -4.92 -5.80 0.91
CA HIS A 89 -4.29 -6.44 2.05
C HIS A 89 -5.26 -6.57 3.22
N CYS A 90 -5.03 -7.55 4.08
CA CYS A 90 -5.82 -7.76 5.29
C CYS A 90 -5.02 -7.54 6.57
N ASP A 91 -3.71 -7.39 6.46
CA ASP A 91 -2.86 -7.00 7.57
C ASP A 91 -3.06 -5.54 7.98
N THR A 92 -2.61 -5.20 9.16
CA THR A 92 -2.69 -3.86 9.73
C THR A 92 -1.44 -3.58 10.55
N VAL A 93 -1.12 -2.30 10.74
CA VAL A 93 -0.05 -1.84 11.66
C VAL A 93 -0.39 -2.09 13.15
N TRP A 94 -1.63 -2.44 13.45
CA TRP A 94 -2.15 -2.52 14.81
C TRP A 94 -1.76 -3.82 15.49
N PRO A 95 -1.07 -3.81 16.65
CA PRO A 95 -0.73 -5.02 17.38
C PRO A 95 -1.96 -5.71 17.97
N VAL A 96 -1.83 -7.01 18.27
CA VAL A 96 -2.89 -7.76 18.98
C VAL A 96 -3.22 -7.11 20.33
N GLY A 97 -4.50 -6.97 20.61
CA GLY A 97 -5.03 -6.30 21.82
C GLY A 97 -5.40 -4.84 21.62
N THR A 98 -5.18 -4.26 20.45
CA THR A 98 -5.58 -2.89 20.10
C THR A 98 -7.07 -2.64 20.25
N LEU A 99 -7.90 -3.66 20.06
CA LEU A 99 -9.37 -3.58 20.26
C LEU A 99 -9.81 -3.10 21.65
N ARG A 100 -8.95 -3.21 22.67
CA ARG A 100 -9.24 -2.66 24.02
C ARG A 100 -9.23 -1.14 24.03
N GLN A 101 -8.45 -0.50 23.17
CA GLN A 101 -8.30 0.95 23.06
C GLN A 101 -9.08 1.51 21.86
N MET A 102 -9.23 0.71 20.81
CA MET A 102 -9.95 1.04 19.58
C MET A 102 -11.10 0.03 19.34
N PRO A 103 -12.18 0.08 20.14
CA PRO A 103 -13.29 -0.86 19.99
C PRO A 103 -14.01 -0.65 18.66
N VAL A 104 -14.38 -1.77 18.02
CA VAL A 104 -15.20 -1.71 16.79
C VAL A 104 -16.60 -1.26 17.16
N ARG A 105 -17.05 -0.12 16.62
CA ARG A 105 -18.37 0.44 16.85
C ARG A 105 -18.94 1.11 15.61
N VAL A 106 -20.25 1.19 15.55
CA VAL A 106 -20.99 1.94 14.53
C VAL A 106 -21.74 3.06 15.21
N GLU A 107 -21.51 4.27 14.77
CA GLU A 107 -22.19 5.48 15.24
C GLU A 107 -22.76 6.23 14.04
N GLY A 108 -24.08 6.19 13.85
CA GLY A 108 -24.73 6.72 12.66
C GLY A 108 -24.25 5.99 11.39
N ASP A 109 -23.69 6.76 10.46
CA ASP A 109 -23.18 6.28 9.18
C ASP A 109 -21.65 6.04 9.19
N VAL A 110 -21.04 5.94 10.35
CA VAL A 110 -19.59 5.76 10.51
C VAL A 110 -19.28 4.47 11.26
N LEU A 111 -18.36 3.68 10.74
CA LEU A 111 -17.81 2.50 11.38
C LEU A 111 -16.37 2.81 11.84
N TRP A 112 -16.11 2.64 13.13
CA TRP A 112 -14.83 2.86 13.79
C TRP A 112 -14.16 1.53 14.11
N GLY A 113 -12.85 1.48 14.05
CA GLY A 113 -12.07 0.32 14.47
C GLY A 113 -10.78 0.15 13.69
N PRO A 114 -9.86 -0.71 14.16
CA PRO A 114 -8.57 -0.94 13.49
C PRO A 114 -8.76 -1.62 12.13
N GLY A 115 -8.13 -1.07 11.10
CA GLY A 115 -8.16 -1.59 9.74
C GLY A 115 -9.48 -1.40 8.99
N VAL A 116 -10.48 -0.69 9.56
CA VAL A 116 -11.76 -0.46 8.87
C VAL A 116 -11.61 0.44 7.65
N PHE A 117 -10.66 1.35 7.71
CA PHE A 117 -10.31 2.25 6.62
C PHE A 117 -9.16 1.69 5.80
N ASP A 118 -8.08 1.26 6.46
CA ASP A 118 -6.86 0.72 5.86
C ASP A 118 -6.67 -0.76 6.19
N MET A 119 -7.01 -1.75 5.25
CA MET A 119 -7.91 -1.47 4.12
C MET A 119 -9.08 -2.48 4.06
N LYS A 120 -9.54 -3.01 5.23
CA LYS A 120 -10.60 -4.04 5.28
C LYS A 120 -11.92 -3.57 4.66
N GLY A 121 -12.22 -2.25 4.74
CA GLY A 121 -13.35 -1.66 4.03
C GLY A 121 -13.27 -1.84 2.51
N GLY A 122 -12.09 -1.67 1.93
CA GLY A 122 -11.83 -1.94 0.52
C GLY A 122 -12.01 -3.42 0.16
N LEU A 123 -11.62 -4.34 1.05
CA LEU A 123 -11.84 -5.78 0.85
C LEU A 123 -13.33 -6.12 0.83
N VAL A 124 -14.13 -5.55 1.75
CA VAL A 124 -15.58 -5.73 1.73
C VAL A 124 -16.19 -5.21 0.43
N GLN A 125 -15.79 -4.03 -0.03
CA GLN A 125 -16.25 -3.47 -1.31
C GLN A 125 -15.90 -4.41 -2.48
N MET A 126 -14.70 -4.97 -2.51
CA MET A 126 -14.28 -5.92 -3.53
C MET A 126 -15.16 -7.17 -3.54
N LEU A 127 -15.40 -7.77 -2.37
CA LEU A 127 -16.20 -8.98 -2.23
C LEU A 127 -17.64 -8.75 -2.70
N TYR A 128 -18.26 -7.64 -2.29
CA TYR A 128 -19.63 -7.31 -2.70
C TYR A 128 -19.73 -6.87 -4.15
N ALA A 129 -18.67 -6.28 -4.72
CA ALA A 129 -18.62 -6.03 -6.16
C ALA A 129 -18.61 -7.34 -6.97
N LEU A 130 -17.84 -8.34 -6.53
CA LEU A 130 -17.81 -9.66 -7.17
C LEU A 130 -19.15 -10.39 -7.00
N ARG A 131 -19.78 -10.31 -5.83
CA ARG A 131 -21.13 -10.85 -5.58
C ARG A 131 -22.16 -10.18 -6.49
N ALA A 132 -22.14 -8.85 -6.61
CA ALA A 132 -23.05 -8.12 -7.49
C ALA A 132 -22.89 -8.56 -8.96
N VAL A 133 -21.66 -8.73 -9.43
CA VAL A 133 -21.40 -9.26 -10.78
C VAL A 133 -22.02 -10.64 -10.97
N GLN A 134 -21.90 -11.52 -9.98
CA GLN A 134 -22.43 -12.90 -10.02
C GLN A 134 -23.98 -12.90 -9.96
N ASP A 135 -24.56 -12.29 -8.93
CA ASP A 135 -25.97 -12.39 -8.60
C ASP A 135 -26.85 -11.67 -9.63
N LEU A 136 -26.37 -10.52 -10.14
CA LEU A 136 -27.01 -9.78 -11.22
C LEU A 136 -26.68 -10.33 -12.62
N ARG A 137 -25.91 -11.45 -12.68
CA ARG A 137 -25.49 -12.11 -13.93
C ARG A 137 -24.83 -11.17 -14.94
N LEU A 138 -24.04 -10.21 -14.41
CA LEU A 138 -23.31 -9.25 -15.24
C LEU A 138 -22.14 -9.95 -15.94
N ARG A 139 -21.71 -9.44 -17.09
CA ARG A 139 -20.65 -10.05 -17.90
C ARG A 139 -19.48 -9.09 -18.07
N PRO A 140 -18.48 -9.13 -17.20
CA PRO A 140 -17.25 -8.38 -17.37
C PRO A 140 -16.50 -8.80 -18.65
N PRO A 141 -15.82 -7.87 -19.35
CA PRO A 141 -15.02 -8.18 -20.54
C PRO A 141 -13.70 -8.92 -20.21
N ALA A 142 -13.35 -9.01 -18.94
CA ALA A 142 -12.15 -9.69 -18.43
C ALA A 142 -12.47 -10.51 -17.20
N ASP A 143 -11.77 -11.63 -17.02
CA ASP A 143 -11.85 -12.40 -15.78
C ASP A 143 -11.18 -11.62 -14.63
N SER A 144 -11.92 -11.44 -13.53
CA SER A 144 -11.39 -10.83 -12.31
C SER A 144 -10.53 -11.84 -11.56
N VAL A 145 -9.28 -11.50 -11.30
CA VAL A 145 -8.38 -12.25 -10.41
C VAL A 145 -8.09 -11.41 -9.19
N VAL A 146 -8.04 -12.05 -8.04
CA VAL A 146 -7.91 -11.37 -6.74
C VAL A 146 -6.62 -11.78 -6.06
N VAL A 147 -5.94 -10.81 -5.48
CA VAL A 147 -4.83 -11.00 -4.54
C VAL A 147 -5.19 -10.28 -3.25
N ILE A 148 -5.16 -11.01 -2.13
CA ILE A 148 -5.24 -10.44 -0.78
C ILE A 148 -3.99 -10.90 -0.04
N ASN A 149 -3.11 -9.99 0.27
CA ASN A 149 -1.88 -10.28 1.00
C ASN A 149 -1.99 -9.94 2.49
N SER A 150 -0.94 -10.25 3.25
CA SER A 150 -0.81 -10.01 4.69
C SER A 150 0.55 -9.42 5.05
N ASP A 151 1.16 -8.71 4.10
CA ASP A 151 2.51 -8.14 4.23
C ASP A 151 2.63 -6.75 3.57
N GLU A 152 1.49 -6.11 3.27
CA GLU A 152 1.52 -4.78 2.63
C GLU A 152 2.15 -3.74 3.55
N GLU A 153 1.75 -3.71 4.80
CA GLU A 153 2.18 -2.75 5.81
C GLU A 153 3.68 -2.85 6.18
N ILE A 154 4.33 -3.93 5.73
CA ILE A 154 5.78 -4.14 5.84
C ILE A 154 6.49 -4.16 4.47
N GLY A 155 5.83 -3.63 3.42
CA GLY A 155 6.41 -3.44 2.09
C GLY A 155 6.26 -4.61 1.12
N SER A 156 5.35 -5.56 1.37
CA SER A 156 4.98 -6.68 0.47
C SER A 156 6.14 -7.63 0.09
N PRO A 157 7.05 -8.01 1.02
CA PRO A 157 8.22 -8.80 0.67
C PRO A 157 7.89 -10.19 0.12
N ASP A 158 6.83 -10.84 0.59
CA ASP A 158 6.39 -12.16 0.14
C ASP A 158 5.43 -12.09 -1.05
N SER A 159 4.55 -11.09 -1.12
CA SER A 159 3.47 -10.99 -2.12
C SER A 159 3.90 -10.33 -3.43
N THR A 160 4.87 -9.41 -3.42
CA THR A 160 5.35 -8.68 -4.62
C THR A 160 5.65 -9.58 -5.84
N PRO A 161 6.31 -10.77 -5.72
CA PRO A 161 6.57 -11.61 -6.88
C PRO A 161 5.29 -12.12 -7.56
N LEU A 162 4.25 -12.44 -6.79
CA LEU A 162 2.96 -12.87 -7.31
C LEU A 162 2.21 -11.69 -7.96
N ILE A 163 2.13 -10.55 -7.28
CA ILE A 163 1.50 -9.32 -7.77
C ILE A 163 2.13 -8.91 -9.10
N ARG A 164 3.45 -8.86 -9.19
CA ARG A 164 4.20 -8.56 -10.41
C ARG A 164 3.87 -9.51 -11.56
N ARG A 165 3.82 -10.81 -11.29
CA ARG A 165 3.48 -11.83 -12.29
C ARG A 165 2.06 -11.65 -12.82
N LEU A 166 1.10 -11.35 -11.95
CA LEU A 166 -0.29 -11.16 -12.33
C LEU A 166 -0.50 -9.82 -13.05
N ALA A 167 0.12 -8.74 -12.59
CA ALA A 167 0.06 -7.44 -13.24
C ALA A 167 0.53 -7.47 -14.70
N ARG A 168 1.61 -8.22 -14.98
CA ARG A 168 2.11 -8.41 -16.38
C ARG A 168 1.13 -9.13 -17.31
N ARG A 169 0.14 -9.84 -16.75
CA ARG A 169 -0.85 -10.61 -17.49
C ARG A 169 -2.24 -9.98 -17.47
N SER A 170 -2.42 -8.92 -16.74
CA SER A 170 -3.69 -8.23 -16.57
C SER A 170 -3.74 -7.00 -17.45
N ALA A 171 -4.89 -6.75 -18.06
CA ALA A 171 -5.12 -5.55 -18.86
C ALA A 171 -5.19 -4.29 -17.99
N ARG A 172 -5.59 -4.45 -16.72
CA ARG A 172 -5.69 -3.38 -15.73
C ARG A 172 -5.63 -3.93 -14.32
N ALA A 173 -5.28 -3.07 -13.34
CA ALA A 173 -5.27 -3.38 -11.92
C ALA A 173 -6.06 -2.33 -11.13
N PHE A 174 -6.82 -2.79 -10.14
CA PHE A 174 -7.59 -2.01 -9.20
C PHE A 174 -7.09 -2.28 -7.79
N ILE A 175 -6.65 -1.24 -7.11
CA ILE A 175 -6.07 -1.32 -5.78
C ILE A 175 -7.10 -0.77 -4.79
N LEU A 176 -7.46 -1.60 -3.82
CA LEU A 176 -8.57 -1.33 -2.90
C LEU A 176 -8.13 -0.56 -1.64
N GLU A 177 -7.00 0.13 -1.73
CA GLU A 177 -6.51 1.07 -0.74
C GLU A 177 -7.53 2.17 -0.42
N PRO A 178 -7.49 2.79 0.76
CA PRO A 178 -8.36 3.90 1.10
C PRO A 178 -8.33 5.00 0.06
N ALA A 179 -9.45 5.66 -0.16
CA ALA A 179 -9.49 6.89 -0.93
C ALA A 179 -8.74 8.02 -0.21
N PHE A 180 -8.26 9.03 -0.94
CA PHE A 180 -7.52 10.14 -0.36
C PHE A 180 -8.45 11.24 0.13
N GLY A 181 -8.40 11.50 1.43
CA GLY A 181 -9.17 12.53 2.13
C GLY A 181 -10.68 12.25 2.15
N ARG A 182 -11.42 13.07 2.89
CA ARG A 182 -12.88 12.92 3.05
C ARG A 182 -13.68 13.10 1.75
N ALA A 183 -13.11 13.81 0.77
CA ALA A 183 -13.68 13.92 -0.58
C ALA A 183 -13.54 12.63 -1.39
N GLY A 184 -12.80 11.65 -0.89
CA GLY A 184 -12.66 10.35 -1.52
C GLY A 184 -11.95 10.38 -2.87
N LYS A 185 -10.86 11.17 -3.02
CA LYS A 185 -10.10 11.24 -4.27
C LYS A 185 -9.42 9.92 -4.59
N LEU A 186 -9.39 9.55 -5.87
CA LEU A 186 -8.65 8.38 -6.35
C LEU A 186 -7.16 8.69 -6.43
N LYS A 187 -6.33 7.69 -6.19
CA LYS A 187 -4.87 7.84 -6.20
C LYS A 187 -4.32 7.45 -7.57
N THR A 188 -3.75 8.40 -8.29
CA THR A 188 -3.15 8.19 -9.63
C THR A 188 -1.64 8.30 -9.62
N ALA A 189 -1.07 8.71 -8.50
CA ALA A 189 0.36 8.78 -8.28
C ALA A 189 0.71 8.50 -6.81
N ARG A 190 1.80 7.76 -6.61
CA ARG A 190 2.40 7.48 -5.29
C ARG A 190 3.91 7.63 -5.38
N LYS A 191 4.52 8.17 -4.33
CA LYS A 191 5.99 8.23 -4.30
C LYS A 191 6.59 6.83 -4.24
N ALA A 192 7.82 6.71 -4.75
CA ALA A 192 8.70 5.60 -4.45
C ALA A 192 9.05 5.61 -2.96
N SER A 193 9.39 4.45 -2.42
CA SER A 193 10.01 4.29 -1.12
C SER A 193 11.37 3.63 -1.24
N GLY A 194 12.31 4.10 -0.44
CA GLY A 194 13.64 3.51 -0.32
C GLY A 194 14.15 3.61 1.11
N SER A 195 14.89 2.60 1.52
CA SER A 195 15.53 2.55 2.83
C SER A 195 17.01 2.26 2.65
N PHE A 196 17.85 3.06 3.32
CA PHE A 196 19.29 2.90 3.30
C PHE A 196 19.83 2.91 4.71
N THR A 197 20.88 2.11 4.92
CA THR A 197 21.72 2.16 6.12
C THR A 197 23.09 2.67 5.73
N ILE A 198 23.51 3.76 6.35
CA ILE A 198 24.84 4.33 6.18
C ILE A 198 25.66 3.92 7.40
N THR A 199 26.73 3.18 7.19
CA THR A 199 27.69 2.79 8.24
C THR A 199 29.00 3.53 8.01
N VAL A 200 29.42 4.32 8.99
CA VAL A 200 30.73 4.97 9.01
C VAL A 200 31.63 4.23 10.01
N ARG A 201 32.84 3.87 9.58
CA ARG A 201 33.89 3.33 10.45
C ARG A 201 35.09 4.23 10.44
N GLY A 202 35.64 4.41 11.64
CA GLY A 202 36.84 5.15 11.92
C GLY A 202 37.78 4.35 12.83
N ARG A 203 38.47 5.02 13.72
CA ARG A 203 39.43 4.41 14.66
C ARG A 203 39.25 5.02 16.05
N ALA A 204 39.11 4.15 17.06
CA ALA A 204 39.04 4.58 18.45
C ALA A 204 40.41 5.09 18.95
N ALA A 205 40.37 6.09 19.82
CA ALA A 205 41.49 6.58 20.60
C ALA A 205 40.98 7.25 21.88
N HIS A 206 41.84 7.49 22.83
CA HIS A 206 41.49 8.26 24.03
C HIS A 206 41.43 9.76 23.69
N ALA A 207 40.25 10.36 23.84
CA ALA A 207 39.98 11.73 23.36
C ALA A 207 40.84 12.83 24.03
N GLY A 208 41.46 12.56 25.20
CA GLY A 208 42.28 13.52 25.92
C GLY A 208 43.77 13.18 25.98
N ILE A 209 44.18 11.95 25.58
CA ILE A 209 45.60 11.53 25.69
C ILE A 209 46.25 11.54 24.31
N ASN A 210 45.65 10.87 23.34
CA ASN A 210 46.20 10.72 21.99
C ASN A 210 45.11 10.85 20.91
N PRO A 211 44.37 11.98 20.84
CA PRO A 211 43.28 12.18 19.91
C PRO A 211 43.72 12.08 18.44
N GLU A 212 44.98 12.38 18.13
CA GLU A 212 45.57 12.30 16.78
C GLU A 212 45.63 10.85 16.25
N GLU A 213 45.65 9.85 17.12
CA GLU A 213 45.59 8.44 16.72
C GLU A 213 44.18 7.99 16.34
N GLY A 214 43.17 8.80 16.66
CA GLY A 214 41.76 8.49 16.40
C GLY A 214 41.27 9.03 15.06
N ALA A 215 40.20 8.38 14.52
CA ALA A 215 39.43 8.89 13.39
C ALA A 215 37.94 8.81 13.75
N SER A 216 37.31 9.96 13.97
CA SER A 216 35.96 10.04 14.53
C SER A 216 34.89 9.66 13.49
N ALA A 217 34.26 8.51 13.69
CA ALA A 217 33.11 8.11 12.88
C ALA A 217 31.88 9.04 13.09
N ILE A 218 31.72 9.65 14.28
CA ILE A 218 30.64 10.61 14.55
C ILE A 218 30.86 11.90 13.75
N LEU A 219 32.06 12.42 13.71
CA LEU A 219 32.35 13.63 12.92
C LEU A 219 32.12 13.35 11.44
N GLU A 220 32.62 12.24 10.94
CA GLU A 220 32.39 11.84 9.54
C GLU A 220 30.90 11.67 9.23
N MET A 221 30.12 10.98 10.10
CA MET A 221 28.69 10.85 9.92
C MET A 221 27.97 12.21 9.85
N SER A 222 28.44 13.20 10.63
CA SER A 222 27.86 14.56 10.59
C SER A 222 27.98 15.19 9.20
N HIS A 223 29.08 14.96 8.50
CA HIS A 223 29.28 15.41 7.11
C HIS A 223 28.36 14.64 6.15
N GLN A 224 28.22 13.33 6.32
CA GLN A 224 27.34 12.53 5.48
C GLN A 224 25.87 12.90 5.68
N VAL A 225 25.42 13.19 6.89
CA VAL A 225 24.07 13.67 7.19
C VAL A 225 23.78 14.98 6.43
N GLN A 226 24.69 15.95 6.44
CA GLN A 226 24.51 17.22 5.71
C GLN A 226 24.40 16.98 4.20
N ARG A 227 25.21 16.07 3.64
CA ARG A 227 25.13 15.70 2.21
C ARG A 227 23.81 15.01 1.87
N LEU A 228 23.31 14.13 2.74
CA LEU A 228 22.03 13.47 2.57
C LEU A 228 20.86 14.48 2.59
N PHE A 229 20.85 15.39 3.55
CA PHE A 229 19.82 16.44 3.62
C PHE A 229 19.88 17.42 2.43
N ALA A 230 21.05 17.63 1.84
CA ALA A 230 21.21 18.47 0.64
C ALA A 230 20.55 17.87 -0.62
N LEU A 231 20.18 16.57 -0.61
CA LEU A 231 19.45 15.92 -1.69
C LEU A 231 17.95 16.26 -1.68
N ASN A 232 17.44 16.86 -0.60
CA ASN A 232 16.02 17.25 -0.53
C ASN A 232 15.69 18.30 -1.58
N ASP A 233 14.59 18.09 -2.32
CA ASP A 233 14.07 19.04 -3.29
C ASP A 233 12.52 19.05 -3.23
N ALA A 234 11.96 20.04 -2.57
CA ALA A 234 10.51 20.16 -2.41
C ALA A 234 9.79 20.37 -3.75
N SER A 235 10.43 21.03 -4.72
CA SER A 235 9.85 21.29 -6.05
C SER A 235 9.68 19.99 -6.85
N ARG A 236 10.67 19.11 -6.80
CA ARG A 236 10.63 17.74 -7.38
C ARG A 236 9.92 16.74 -6.46
N GLY A 237 9.64 17.11 -5.21
CA GLY A 237 9.03 16.26 -4.20
C GLY A 237 9.96 15.16 -3.69
N ILE A 238 11.27 15.39 -3.76
CA ILE A 238 12.30 14.52 -3.20
C ILE A 238 12.39 14.76 -1.70
N THR A 239 12.31 13.70 -0.93
CA THR A 239 12.52 13.71 0.52
C THR A 239 13.53 12.65 0.90
N VAL A 240 14.62 13.08 1.57
CA VAL A 240 15.64 12.23 2.16
C VAL A 240 15.70 12.58 3.64
N ASN A 241 15.39 11.63 4.48
CA ASN A 241 15.32 11.82 5.93
C ASN A 241 16.24 10.84 6.65
N VAL A 242 17.17 11.36 7.44
CA VAL A 242 17.96 10.56 8.38
C VAL A 242 17.14 10.43 9.67
N GLY A 243 16.47 9.29 9.83
CA GLY A 243 15.51 9.06 10.91
C GLY A 243 16.16 8.64 12.24
N THR A 244 17.27 7.89 12.17
CA THR A 244 18.01 7.44 13.35
C THR A 244 19.51 7.53 13.13
N ILE A 245 20.24 7.80 14.22
CA ILE A 245 21.71 7.71 14.27
C ILE A 245 22.08 6.99 15.56
N ASP A 246 22.92 5.97 15.43
CA ASP A 246 23.41 5.13 16.54
C ASP A 246 24.92 5.00 16.45
N GLY A 247 25.66 5.23 17.57
CA GLY A 247 27.10 5.06 17.57
C GLY A 247 27.83 5.72 18.73
N GLY A 248 29.12 5.44 18.79
CA GLY A 248 29.97 5.82 19.93
C GLY A 248 29.78 4.90 21.14
N LEU A 249 30.73 4.97 22.11
CA LEU A 249 30.73 4.13 23.29
C LEU A 249 30.68 4.98 24.57
N ARG A 250 31.56 5.97 24.68
CA ARG A 250 31.69 6.88 25.83
C ARG A 250 32.23 8.23 25.37
N SER A 251 31.95 9.28 26.12
CA SER A 251 32.34 10.66 25.77
C SER A 251 33.85 10.90 25.69
N ASN A 252 34.65 10.09 26.40
CA ASN A 252 36.13 10.18 26.40
C ASN A 252 36.81 9.21 25.42
N VAL A 253 36.02 8.58 24.50
CA VAL A 253 36.52 7.68 23.45
C VAL A 253 36.11 8.22 22.11
N ILE A 254 37.05 8.39 21.17
CA ILE A 254 36.74 8.72 19.77
C ILE A 254 35.94 7.57 19.17
N ALA A 255 34.76 7.87 18.61
CA ALA A 255 33.83 6.87 18.10
C ALA A 255 34.41 6.13 16.88
N ALA A 256 34.50 4.80 16.97
CA ALA A 256 34.99 3.96 15.88
C ALA A 256 33.90 3.55 14.88
N GLU A 257 32.65 3.54 15.27
CA GLU A 257 31.53 3.18 14.36
C GLU A 257 30.27 4.01 14.68
N VAL A 258 29.57 4.40 13.61
CA VAL A 258 28.25 5.04 13.65
C VAL A 258 27.40 4.49 12.51
N LYS A 259 26.12 4.24 12.78
CA LYS A 259 25.11 3.86 11.78
C LYS A 259 23.99 4.88 11.72
N ALA A 260 23.49 5.16 10.53
CA ALA A 260 22.31 5.99 10.31
C ALA A 260 21.30 5.27 9.41
N SER A 261 20.01 5.36 9.74
CA SER A 261 18.91 4.89 8.88
C SER A 261 18.31 6.05 8.11
N VAL A 262 18.14 5.86 6.81
CA VAL A 262 17.71 6.90 5.88
C VAL A 262 16.47 6.44 5.13
N ASP A 263 15.36 7.20 5.23
CA ASP A 263 14.14 7.03 4.40
C ASP A 263 14.22 7.97 3.19
N VAL A 264 13.84 7.44 2.02
CA VAL A 264 13.82 8.18 0.75
C VAL A 264 12.44 8.08 0.13
N ARG A 265 11.87 9.24 -0.25
CA ARG A 265 10.61 9.31 -0.98
C ARG A 265 10.77 10.21 -2.21
N VAL A 266 10.44 9.70 -3.41
CA VAL A 266 10.57 10.42 -4.68
C VAL A 266 9.37 10.19 -5.60
N ARG A 267 9.09 11.12 -6.53
CA ARG A 267 7.91 11.08 -7.39
C ARG A 267 8.13 10.30 -8.68
N THR A 268 9.35 10.30 -9.21
CA THR A 268 9.65 9.73 -10.53
C THR A 268 10.73 8.66 -10.45
N ARG A 269 10.75 7.78 -11.45
CA ARG A 269 11.82 6.78 -11.59
C ARG A 269 13.19 7.43 -11.81
N GLN A 270 13.22 8.56 -12.51
CA GLN A 270 14.47 9.28 -12.74
C GLN A 270 15.01 9.82 -11.42
N ASP A 271 14.14 10.47 -10.60
CA ASP A 271 14.54 10.94 -9.28
C ASP A 271 15.00 9.79 -8.37
N ALA A 272 14.35 8.63 -8.46
CA ALA A 272 14.75 7.44 -7.70
C ALA A 272 16.17 6.99 -8.07
N ALA A 273 16.48 6.92 -9.36
CA ALA A 273 17.81 6.56 -9.85
C ALA A 273 18.87 7.59 -9.45
N ASP A 274 18.55 8.89 -9.61
CA ASP A 274 19.47 9.99 -9.29
C ASP A 274 19.81 10.01 -7.80
N VAL A 275 18.79 9.92 -6.93
CA VAL A 275 18.98 9.93 -5.46
C VAL A 275 19.71 8.68 -5.00
N GLU A 276 19.36 7.49 -5.49
CA GLU A 276 20.08 6.26 -5.16
C GLU A 276 21.55 6.34 -5.59
N ALA A 277 21.83 6.84 -6.80
CA ALA A 277 23.20 7.04 -7.27
C ALA A 277 23.98 8.02 -6.39
N ALA A 278 23.34 9.12 -5.99
CA ALA A 278 23.94 10.11 -5.08
C ALA A 278 24.27 9.51 -3.70
N ILE A 279 23.36 8.74 -3.10
CA ILE A 279 23.58 8.09 -1.81
C ILE A 279 24.69 7.03 -1.92
N ARG A 280 24.69 6.18 -2.95
CA ARG A 280 25.75 5.19 -3.19
C ARG A 280 27.09 5.85 -3.54
N GLY A 281 27.05 7.08 -4.03
CA GLY A 281 28.20 7.92 -4.36
C GLY A 281 28.85 8.59 -3.15
N LEU A 282 28.33 8.48 -1.92
CA LEU A 282 28.92 9.06 -0.73
C LEU A 282 30.36 8.59 -0.53
N ARG A 283 31.24 9.54 -0.21
CA ARG A 283 32.67 9.28 0.05
C ARG A 283 33.06 9.96 1.35
N PRO A 284 34.00 9.38 2.10
CA PRO A 284 34.45 10.00 3.33
C PRO A 284 35.12 11.36 3.06
N VAL A 285 34.93 12.30 3.99
CA VAL A 285 35.65 13.57 4.06
C VAL A 285 37.03 13.36 4.71
N ASN A 286 37.03 12.57 5.79
CA ASN A 286 38.26 12.13 6.39
C ASN A 286 38.74 10.82 5.73
N PRO A 287 39.93 10.80 5.09
CA PRO A 287 40.45 9.62 4.39
C PRO A 287 40.79 8.43 5.33
N GLU A 288 40.86 8.64 6.63
CA GLU A 288 41.05 7.59 7.63
C GLU A 288 39.73 6.92 8.07
N THR A 289 38.61 7.37 7.54
CA THR A 289 37.28 6.76 7.75
C THR A 289 36.80 6.01 6.52
N THR A 290 35.82 5.15 6.70
CA THR A 290 35.12 4.48 5.58
C THR A 290 33.63 4.74 5.67
N VAL A 291 32.97 4.86 4.51
CA VAL A 291 31.52 4.98 4.39
C VAL A 291 30.99 3.78 3.61
N GLN A 292 30.11 3.01 4.20
CA GLN A 292 29.43 1.88 3.58
C GLN A 292 27.94 2.20 3.47
N VAL A 293 27.35 1.91 2.31
CA VAL A 293 25.92 2.12 2.00
C VAL A 293 25.27 0.80 1.70
N GLU A 294 24.24 0.44 2.46
CA GLU A 294 23.39 -0.73 2.24
C GLU A 294 21.94 -0.30 2.00
N GLY A 295 21.12 -1.18 1.44
CA GLY A 295 19.73 -0.86 1.07
C GLY A 295 19.57 -0.32 -0.34
N GLY A 296 18.46 0.35 -0.63
CA GLY A 296 18.13 0.85 -1.98
C GLY A 296 16.70 1.36 -2.08
N ILE A 297 16.27 1.63 -3.32
CA ILE A 297 14.87 1.90 -3.63
C ILE A 297 14.11 0.55 -3.65
N GLU A 298 13.20 0.37 -2.71
CA GLU A 298 12.45 -0.87 -2.50
C GLU A 298 11.21 -0.94 -3.40
N GLN A 299 10.50 0.18 -3.53
CA GLN A 299 9.32 0.29 -4.36
C GLN A 299 9.47 1.44 -5.36
N ALA A 300 9.34 1.16 -6.65
CA ALA A 300 9.33 2.17 -7.69
C ALA A 300 8.08 3.07 -7.57
N PRO A 301 8.09 4.32 -8.05
CA PRO A 301 6.92 5.20 -7.93
C PRO A 301 5.78 4.73 -8.84
N MET A 302 4.55 4.96 -8.41
CA MET A 302 3.38 4.95 -9.29
C MET A 302 3.29 6.33 -9.94
N GLU A 303 3.73 6.43 -11.19
CA GLU A 303 3.69 7.68 -11.96
C GLU A 303 2.33 7.86 -12.66
N PRO A 304 1.86 9.11 -12.88
CA PRO A 304 0.60 9.39 -13.57
C PRO A 304 0.76 9.24 -15.09
N VAL A 305 1.24 8.09 -15.55
CA VAL A 305 1.43 7.77 -16.96
C VAL A 305 0.11 7.70 -17.73
N ALA A 306 0.15 7.79 -19.06
CA ALA A 306 -1.02 7.91 -19.92
C ALA A 306 -2.07 6.81 -19.66
N ARG A 307 -1.64 5.54 -19.46
CA ARG A 307 -2.55 4.42 -19.18
C ARG A 307 -3.27 4.55 -17.83
N ASN A 308 -2.57 5.03 -16.77
CA ASN A 308 -3.18 5.25 -15.46
C ASN A 308 -4.18 6.41 -15.52
N GLN A 309 -3.82 7.49 -16.23
CA GLN A 309 -4.70 8.64 -16.45
C GLN A 309 -5.93 8.28 -17.30
N ALA A 310 -5.81 7.36 -18.27
CA ALA A 310 -6.96 6.87 -19.03
C ALA A 310 -7.92 6.10 -18.12
N LEU A 311 -7.40 5.24 -17.26
CA LEU A 311 -8.21 4.47 -16.30
C LEU A 311 -8.89 5.38 -15.26
N TRP A 312 -8.20 6.44 -14.80
CA TRP A 312 -8.81 7.46 -13.93
C TRP A 312 -9.94 8.23 -14.63
N ARG A 313 -9.74 8.68 -15.88
CA ARG A 313 -10.81 9.37 -16.64
C ARG A 313 -12.04 8.47 -16.79
N LEU A 314 -11.82 7.18 -17.07
CA LEU A 314 -12.91 6.20 -17.12
C LEU A 314 -13.65 6.11 -15.78
N ALA A 315 -12.92 6.04 -14.66
CA ALA A 315 -13.51 5.98 -13.31
C ALA A 315 -14.32 7.26 -13.01
N ARG A 316 -13.79 8.44 -13.34
CA ARG A 316 -14.49 9.72 -13.20
C ARG A 316 -15.80 9.73 -13.98
N ASP A 317 -15.78 9.31 -15.24
CA ASP A 317 -16.96 9.33 -16.13
C ASP A 317 -18.01 8.29 -15.67
N LEU A 318 -17.59 7.17 -15.10
CA LEU A 318 -18.46 6.19 -14.45
C LEU A 318 -19.01 6.70 -13.11
N GLY A 319 -18.18 7.41 -12.34
CA GLY A 319 -18.60 8.07 -11.09
C GLY A 319 -19.73 9.07 -11.32
N LEU A 320 -19.66 9.88 -12.36
CA LEU A 320 -20.75 10.83 -12.73
C LEU A 320 -22.10 10.12 -12.95
N ARG A 321 -22.11 8.87 -13.42
CA ARG A 321 -23.35 8.08 -13.58
C ARG A 321 -23.93 7.65 -12.23
N LEU A 322 -23.12 7.62 -11.19
CA LEU A 322 -23.52 7.36 -9.80
C LEU A 322 -23.82 8.64 -9.03
N GLY A 323 -23.68 9.81 -9.66
CA GLY A 323 -23.79 11.11 -9.00
C GLY A 323 -22.53 11.47 -8.17
N LEU A 324 -21.39 10.81 -8.45
CA LEU A 324 -20.13 11.05 -7.73
C LEU A 324 -19.22 11.97 -8.54
N GLU A 325 -18.83 13.08 -7.95
CA GLU A 325 -17.78 13.95 -8.46
C GLU A 325 -16.41 13.47 -7.95
N LEU A 326 -15.73 12.68 -8.78
CA LEU A 326 -14.43 12.12 -8.43
C LEU A 326 -13.28 13.03 -8.89
N ASP A 327 -12.31 13.20 -8.00
CA ASP A 327 -11.04 13.86 -8.27
C ASP A 327 -9.87 12.90 -8.08
N GLN A 328 -8.67 13.31 -8.44
CA GLN A 328 -7.45 12.51 -8.28
C GLN A 328 -6.46 13.18 -7.34
N ALA A 329 -5.57 12.36 -6.78
CA ALA A 329 -4.51 12.81 -5.89
C ALA A 329 -3.18 12.08 -6.18
N ALA A 330 -2.09 12.78 -5.87
CA ALA A 330 -0.77 12.21 -5.69
C ALA A 330 -0.47 12.12 -4.18
N VAL A 331 -0.02 10.96 -3.71
CA VAL A 331 0.21 10.71 -2.28
C VAL A 331 1.65 10.31 -1.99
N GLY A 332 2.08 10.52 -0.74
CA GLY A 332 3.45 10.26 -0.29
C GLY A 332 3.74 8.80 0.07
N GLY A 333 2.72 8.04 0.52
CA GLY A 333 2.86 6.63 0.87
C GLY A 333 2.84 5.72 -0.35
N ALA A 334 3.62 4.64 -0.32
CA ALA A 334 3.60 3.60 -1.34
C ALA A 334 2.45 2.61 -1.07
N SER A 335 2.16 1.71 -2.01
CA SER A 335 1.27 0.56 -1.88
C SER A 335 1.60 -0.50 -2.96
N ASP A 336 0.85 -1.58 -3.00
CA ASP A 336 0.92 -2.57 -4.09
C ASP A 336 0.60 -1.94 -5.47
N GLY A 337 -0.06 -0.78 -5.49
CA GLY A 337 -0.26 0.04 -6.68
C GLY A 337 1.05 0.49 -7.34
N ASN A 338 2.09 0.71 -6.53
CA ASN A 338 3.44 1.00 -7.03
C ASN A 338 3.95 -0.17 -7.88
N THR A 339 3.79 -1.40 -7.41
CA THR A 339 4.21 -2.60 -8.15
C THR A 339 3.38 -2.82 -9.41
N THR A 340 2.04 -2.77 -9.34
CA THR A 340 1.18 -3.06 -10.48
C THR A 340 1.33 -2.02 -11.59
N SER A 341 1.48 -0.74 -11.24
CA SER A 341 1.61 0.37 -12.18
C SER A 341 2.86 0.31 -13.05
N GLN A 342 3.86 -0.49 -12.65
CA GLN A 342 5.04 -0.74 -13.47
C GLN A 342 4.70 -1.53 -14.76
N TYR A 343 3.64 -2.33 -14.73
CA TYR A 343 3.35 -3.33 -15.77
C TYR A 343 2.00 -3.11 -16.47
N THR A 344 1.00 -2.57 -15.80
CA THR A 344 -0.35 -2.40 -16.35
C THR A 344 -0.98 -1.08 -15.94
N ALA A 345 -2.08 -0.70 -16.60
CA ALA A 345 -2.91 0.42 -16.17
C ALA A 345 -3.40 0.16 -14.75
N THR A 346 -3.09 1.05 -13.82
CA THR A 346 -3.39 0.90 -12.40
C THR A 346 -4.18 2.11 -11.90
N LEU A 347 -5.24 1.83 -11.14
CA LEU A 347 -6.01 2.83 -10.41
C LEU A 347 -6.07 2.41 -8.95
N ASP A 348 -5.71 3.33 -8.07
CA ASP A 348 -5.60 3.12 -6.64
C ASP A 348 -6.56 4.03 -5.85
N GLY A 349 -6.77 3.76 -4.56
CA GLY A 349 -7.70 4.54 -3.74
C GLY A 349 -9.17 4.21 -4.01
N LEU A 350 -9.45 3.00 -4.50
CA LEU A 350 -10.81 2.53 -4.79
C LEU A 350 -11.56 2.02 -3.56
N GLY A 351 -10.88 1.86 -2.43
CA GLY A 351 -11.43 1.35 -1.18
C GLY A 351 -12.25 2.39 -0.41
N ALA A 352 -12.28 2.23 0.90
CA ALA A 352 -13.11 3.02 1.79
C ALA A 352 -12.81 4.53 1.70
N VAL A 353 -13.85 5.33 1.89
CA VAL A 353 -13.74 6.75 2.23
C VAL A 353 -13.84 6.86 3.74
N GLY A 354 -12.94 7.61 4.35
CA GLY A 354 -12.85 7.71 5.80
C GLY A 354 -11.72 8.61 6.23
N ASP A 355 -11.16 8.30 7.39
CA ASP A 355 -10.04 9.03 7.98
C ASP A 355 -9.28 8.16 8.98
N GLY A 356 -8.08 8.59 9.37
CA GLY A 356 -7.35 8.00 10.47
C GLY A 356 -6.56 6.72 10.15
N ALA A 357 -6.12 6.51 8.89
CA ALA A 357 -5.14 5.46 8.61
C ALA A 357 -3.95 5.58 9.59
N HIS A 358 -3.60 4.47 10.26
CA HIS A 358 -2.56 4.39 11.29
C HIS A 358 -2.78 5.33 12.50
N ALA A 359 -4.01 5.78 12.75
CA ALA A 359 -4.36 6.65 13.88
C ALA A 359 -5.51 6.07 14.72
N ALA A 360 -5.50 6.35 16.02
CA ALA A 360 -6.48 5.79 16.97
C ALA A 360 -7.96 6.16 16.67
N HIS A 361 -8.19 7.11 15.79
CA HIS A 361 -9.53 7.53 15.34
C HIS A 361 -9.91 6.95 13.98
N GLU A 362 -9.32 5.82 13.59
CA GLU A 362 -9.57 5.17 12.31
C GLU A 362 -11.05 4.86 12.10
N GLN A 363 -11.59 5.28 10.95
CA GLN A 363 -13.01 5.22 10.65
C GLN A 363 -13.29 5.10 9.13
N ALA A 364 -14.37 4.40 8.78
CA ALA A 364 -14.88 4.29 7.43
C ALA A 364 -16.33 4.77 7.35
N MET A 365 -16.66 5.48 6.28
CA MET A 365 -17.99 6.02 6.02
C MET A 365 -18.85 4.99 5.27
N ILE A 366 -19.93 4.54 5.89
CA ILE A 366 -20.77 3.44 5.39
C ILE A 366 -21.48 3.80 4.07
N PRO A 367 -22.09 5.00 3.87
CA PRO A 367 -22.70 5.35 2.60
C PRO A 367 -21.71 5.30 1.44
N GLN A 368 -20.52 5.88 1.63
CA GLN A 368 -19.48 5.91 0.61
C GLN A 368 -18.93 4.50 0.31
N MET A 369 -18.95 3.58 1.27
CA MET A 369 -18.58 2.18 1.01
C MET A 369 -19.50 1.55 -0.06
N LEU A 370 -20.80 1.82 -0.06
CA LEU A 370 -21.71 1.33 -1.08
C LEU A 370 -21.46 2.01 -2.44
N GLU A 371 -21.27 3.33 -2.44
CA GLU A 371 -20.97 4.12 -3.64
C GLU A 371 -19.69 3.63 -4.34
N ARG A 372 -18.63 3.40 -3.55
CA ARG A 372 -17.35 2.89 -4.07
C ARG A 372 -17.45 1.44 -4.54
N CYS A 373 -18.24 0.62 -3.86
CA CYS A 373 -18.57 -0.72 -4.34
C CYS A 373 -19.27 -0.68 -5.71
N ALA A 374 -20.28 0.19 -5.88
CA ALA A 374 -20.95 0.39 -7.15
C ALA A 374 -19.98 0.87 -8.25
N LEU A 375 -19.10 1.83 -7.94
CA LEU A 375 -18.06 2.29 -8.86
C LEU A 375 -17.16 1.13 -9.31
N LEU A 376 -16.74 0.28 -8.38
CA LEU A 376 -15.91 -0.88 -8.70
C LEU A 376 -16.64 -1.85 -9.63
N VAL A 377 -17.94 -2.13 -9.40
CA VAL A 377 -18.75 -2.95 -10.33
C VAL A 377 -18.76 -2.35 -11.73
N LEU A 378 -19.00 -1.04 -11.85
CA LEU A 378 -19.00 -0.36 -13.16
C LEU A 378 -17.62 -0.44 -13.84
N LEU A 379 -16.55 -0.29 -13.08
CA LEU A 379 -15.18 -0.44 -13.59
C LEU A 379 -14.90 -1.86 -14.09
N LEU A 380 -15.34 -2.89 -13.35
CA LEU A 380 -15.20 -4.28 -13.76
C LEU A 380 -15.94 -4.58 -15.08
N LEU A 381 -17.05 -3.91 -15.33
CA LEU A 381 -17.88 -4.06 -16.54
C LEU A 381 -17.42 -3.20 -17.72
N ALA A 382 -16.58 -2.20 -17.48
CA ALA A 382 -16.14 -1.28 -18.53
C ALA A 382 -15.26 -2.01 -19.57
N PRO A 383 -15.32 -1.63 -20.86
CA PRO A 383 -14.45 -2.18 -21.89
C PRO A 383 -12.98 -2.10 -21.51
N ILE A 384 -12.21 -3.05 -21.98
CA ILE A 384 -10.73 -3.01 -21.89
C ILE A 384 -10.25 -2.11 -23.01
N GLN A 385 -9.42 -1.12 -22.63
CA GLN A 385 -8.79 -0.20 -23.58
C GLN A 385 -7.43 -0.73 -24.01
#